data_f21877f1961bee55016cf4279406f8f5
#
_entry.id   f21877f1961bee55016cf4279406f8f5
#
_cell.length_a   1.000
_cell.length_b   1.000
_cell.length_c   1.000
_cell.angle_alpha   90.00
_cell.angle_beta   90.00
_cell.angle_gamma   90.00
#
_symmetry.space_group_name_H-M   'P 1'
#
loop_
_entity.id
_entity.type
_entity.pdbx_description
1 polymer ?
#
loop_
_entity_poly.entity_id
_entity_poly.type
_entity_poly.pdbx_seq_one_letter_code
_entity_poly.pdbx_strand_id
1 'polypeptide(L)'
;SDRGQGTGVPPRKKVAIVGFASNTLHLVPWQDPTYEIWGLNQGYLHCQRRTDRWFEMHLLESMPDIRDPNYLAFLRTIQIPVYMTQVYDQFPMSVRYPIEDAIKYLGRDYFMSSPAFMAVLAAMEGFEEIHLYGINLAIGDEYFYEKPNMEFIIGLLEGKGVTVHIPHASSLLKQYRRYGYFVDARPSQNLKTLLQARVTEYRGRIERAQAEFHTALGSMREAEGLIQVAEGIDHGADIVLMPVISPPTSS
;
A
#
# COMPACT_ATOMS: atom_id res chain seq x y z
N SER A 1 34.10 -32.01 20.74
CA SER A 1 34.15 -30.61 20.28
C SER A 1 33.28 -30.48 19.03
N ASP A 2 32.01 -30.30 19.26
CA ASP A 2 31.05 -30.05 18.19
C ASP A 2 30.76 -28.56 18.18
N ARG A 3 31.32 -27.87 17.19
CA ARG A 3 31.04 -26.45 16.98
C ARG A 3 29.76 -26.35 16.16
N GLY A 4 28.68 -26.01 16.82
CA GLY A 4 27.42 -25.70 16.18
C GLY A 4 27.65 -24.75 15.01
N GLN A 5 27.34 -25.21 13.80
CA GLN A 5 27.24 -24.37 12.64
C GLN A 5 26.00 -23.49 12.83
N GLY A 6 26.24 -22.22 13.17
CA GLY A 6 25.21 -21.24 13.15
C GLY A 6 24.68 -21.12 11.72
N THR A 7 23.38 -21.32 11.53
CA THR A 7 22.67 -21.03 10.31
C THR A 7 22.57 -19.49 10.15
N GLY A 8 23.71 -18.88 9.86
CA GLY A 8 23.78 -17.46 9.59
C GLY A 8 23.14 -17.20 8.23
N VAL A 9 21.89 -16.73 8.24
CA VAL A 9 21.32 -16.05 7.06
C VAL A 9 22.29 -14.91 6.73
N PRO A 10 22.84 -14.85 5.51
CA PRO A 10 23.74 -13.76 5.16
C PRO A 10 23.02 -12.41 5.37
N PRO A 11 23.75 -11.37 5.81
CA PRO A 11 23.13 -10.06 6.03
C PRO A 11 22.38 -9.64 4.78
N ARG A 12 21.10 -9.30 4.93
CA ARG A 12 20.23 -8.90 3.83
C ARG A 12 20.71 -7.53 3.34
N LYS A 13 21.21 -7.49 2.12
CA LYS A 13 21.68 -6.26 1.49
C LYS A 13 20.63 -5.59 0.61
N LYS A 14 19.46 -6.21 0.49
CA LYS A 14 18.38 -5.77 -0.40
C LYS A 14 17.11 -5.52 0.38
N VAL A 15 16.43 -4.43 0.05
CA VAL A 15 15.10 -4.10 0.60
C VAL A 15 14.09 -3.89 -0.51
N ALA A 16 12.89 -4.43 -0.32
CA ALA A 16 11.71 -4.13 -1.12
C ALA A 16 10.79 -3.19 -0.33
N ILE A 17 10.67 -1.95 -0.76
CA ILE A 17 9.72 -0.98 -0.23
C ILE A 17 8.41 -1.13 -0.99
N VAL A 18 7.33 -1.48 -0.28
CA VAL A 18 6.07 -1.89 -0.87
C VAL A 18 4.95 -0.93 -0.50
N GLY A 19 4.56 -0.09 -1.46
CA GLY A 19 3.33 0.72 -1.38
C GLY A 19 2.10 -0.08 -1.84
N PHE A 20 1.07 0.60 -2.35
CA PHE A 20 -0.20 -0.04 -2.69
C PHE A 20 -0.70 0.19 -4.12
N ALA A 21 0.09 0.80 -4.99
CA ALA A 21 -0.27 0.90 -6.41
C ALA A 21 -0.20 -0.49 -7.08
N SER A 22 -1.34 -1.00 -7.53
CA SER A 22 -1.53 -2.38 -7.98
C SER A 22 -0.68 -2.80 -9.19
N ASN A 23 -0.18 -1.83 -9.97
CA ASN A 23 0.52 -2.07 -11.22
C ASN A 23 1.89 -2.77 -11.07
N THR A 24 2.49 -2.77 -9.88
CA THR A 24 3.79 -3.40 -9.64
C THR A 24 3.83 -4.34 -8.43
N LEU A 25 2.73 -4.49 -7.68
CA LEU A 25 2.67 -5.36 -6.49
C LEU A 25 2.93 -6.85 -6.81
N HIS A 26 2.60 -7.29 -8.02
CA HIS A 26 2.86 -8.66 -8.46
C HIS A 26 4.35 -8.98 -8.66
N LEU A 27 5.20 -7.95 -8.69
CA LEU A 27 6.65 -8.08 -8.84
C LEU A 27 7.40 -8.19 -7.51
N VAL A 28 6.72 -8.00 -6.38
CA VAL A 28 7.35 -8.03 -5.05
C VAL A 28 7.91 -9.42 -4.77
N PRO A 29 9.19 -9.52 -4.37
CA PRO A 29 9.87 -10.80 -4.14
C PRO A 29 9.49 -11.42 -2.78
N TRP A 30 8.22 -11.70 -2.54
CA TRP A 30 7.67 -12.16 -1.25
C TRP A 30 8.35 -13.39 -0.68
N GLN A 31 8.86 -14.27 -1.53
CA GLN A 31 9.47 -15.56 -1.14
C GLN A 31 11.00 -15.53 -1.11
N ASP A 32 11.61 -14.44 -1.59
CA ASP A 32 13.06 -14.35 -1.64
C ASP A 32 13.64 -13.93 -0.27
N PRO A 33 14.38 -14.81 0.42
CA PRO A 33 14.93 -14.52 1.74
C PRO A 33 16.08 -13.49 1.71
N THR A 34 16.61 -13.15 0.55
CA THR A 34 17.67 -12.13 0.40
C THR A 34 17.15 -10.71 0.54
N TYR A 35 15.80 -10.51 0.51
CA TYR A 35 15.18 -9.23 0.73
C TYR A 35 14.64 -9.09 2.15
N GLU A 36 14.81 -7.91 2.74
CA GLU A 36 13.82 -7.40 3.69
C GLU A 36 12.64 -6.79 2.94
N ILE A 37 11.42 -6.99 3.44
CA ILE A 37 10.20 -6.44 2.85
C ILE A 37 9.57 -5.47 3.83
N TRP A 38 9.48 -4.22 3.42
CA TRP A 38 8.98 -3.13 4.23
C TRP A 38 7.63 -2.64 3.70
N GLY A 39 6.62 -2.66 4.54
CA GLY A 39 5.28 -2.16 4.23
C GLY A 39 5.00 -0.80 4.85
N LEU A 40 3.94 -0.13 4.40
CA LEU A 40 3.56 1.19 4.89
C LEU A 40 2.04 1.41 4.88
N ASN A 41 1.57 2.24 5.80
CA ASN A 41 0.20 2.80 5.86
C ASN A 41 -0.89 1.73 5.61
N GLN A 42 -1.88 2.02 4.76
CA GLN A 42 -2.96 1.09 4.36
C GLN A 42 -2.49 -0.13 3.54
N GLY A 43 -1.20 -0.26 3.25
CA GLY A 43 -0.64 -1.43 2.58
C GLY A 43 -0.98 -2.76 3.27
N TYR A 44 -1.40 -2.75 4.55
CA TYR A 44 -1.82 -3.95 5.28
C TYR A 44 -2.96 -4.72 4.60
N LEU A 45 -3.81 -4.05 3.82
CA LEU A 45 -4.87 -4.68 3.03
C LEU A 45 -4.32 -5.54 1.88
N HIS A 46 -3.10 -5.27 1.43
CA HIS A 46 -2.45 -5.92 0.30
C HIS A 46 -1.24 -6.78 0.70
N CYS A 47 -0.61 -6.44 1.83
CA CYS A 47 0.58 -7.09 2.37
C CYS A 47 0.24 -8.17 3.41
N GLN A 48 -0.76 -9.01 3.17
CA GLN A 48 -1.11 -10.16 4.05
C GLN A 48 -0.04 -11.28 4.04
N ARG A 49 1.15 -10.97 3.55
CA ARG A 49 2.28 -11.87 3.43
C ARG A 49 3.40 -11.41 4.35
N ARG A 50 4.57 -12.01 4.22
CA ARG A 50 5.75 -11.63 4.97
C ARG A 50 6.06 -10.14 4.79
N THR A 51 6.16 -9.42 5.92
CA THR A 51 6.78 -8.09 6.03
C THR A 51 7.74 -8.12 7.20
N ASP A 52 8.87 -7.43 7.09
CA ASP A 52 9.91 -7.42 8.10
C ASP A 52 9.89 -6.13 8.94
N ARG A 53 9.39 -5.03 8.35
CA ARG A 53 9.18 -3.74 9.02
C ARG A 53 7.94 -3.05 8.46
N TRP A 54 7.33 -2.21 9.29
CA TRP A 54 6.19 -1.39 8.91
C TRP A 54 6.48 0.10 9.14
N PHE A 55 5.84 0.96 8.34
CA PHE A 55 6.03 2.40 8.44
C PHE A 55 4.69 3.12 8.45
N GLU A 56 4.50 3.98 9.46
CA GLU A 56 3.38 4.90 9.58
C GLU A 56 3.93 6.26 9.98
N MET A 57 4.15 7.12 9.00
CA MET A 57 4.86 8.38 9.18
C MET A 57 3.94 9.58 9.42
N HIS A 58 2.62 9.38 9.48
CA HIS A 58 1.71 10.44 9.88
C HIS A 58 1.73 10.62 11.40
N LEU A 59 1.47 11.86 11.85
CA LEU A 59 1.13 12.09 13.26
C LEU A 59 -0.19 11.39 13.55
N LEU A 60 -0.31 10.83 14.75
CA LEU A 60 -1.51 10.06 15.12
C LEU A 60 -2.80 10.86 14.93
N GLU A 61 -2.78 12.16 15.27
CA GLU A 61 -3.91 13.07 15.17
C GLU A 61 -4.32 13.37 13.72
N SER A 62 -3.37 13.30 12.80
CA SER A 62 -3.57 13.56 11.37
C SER A 62 -3.51 12.32 10.50
N MET A 63 -3.39 11.14 11.10
CA MET A 63 -3.33 9.87 10.37
C MET A 63 -4.63 9.66 9.60
N PRO A 64 -4.58 9.50 8.25
CA PRO A 64 -5.79 9.36 7.43
C PRO A 64 -6.68 8.20 7.89
N ASP A 65 -6.06 7.15 8.39
CA ASP A 65 -6.71 5.89 8.77
C ASP A 65 -7.02 5.76 10.25
N ILE A 66 -6.88 6.84 11.02
CA ILE A 66 -7.17 6.82 12.47
C ILE A 66 -8.60 6.36 12.78
N ARG A 67 -9.50 6.49 11.82
CA ARG A 67 -10.90 6.06 11.93
C ARG A 67 -11.16 4.63 11.46
N ASP A 68 -10.14 3.97 10.86
CA ASP A 68 -10.25 2.56 10.49
C ASP A 68 -9.88 1.67 11.69
N PRO A 69 -10.86 1.04 12.34
CA PRO A 69 -10.62 0.19 13.50
C PRO A 69 -9.76 -1.03 13.14
N ASN A 70 -9.82 -1.52 11.91
CA ASN A 70 -9.04 -2.67 11.46
C ASN A 70 -7.57 -2.31 11.33
N TYR A 71 -7.25 -1.12 10.81
CA TYR A 71 -5.87 -0.65 10.75
C TYR A 71 -5.29 -0.41 12.14
N LEU A 72 -6.05 0.21 13.04
CA LEU A 72 -5.60 0.38 14.42
C LEU A 72 -5.41 -0.97 15.14
N ALA A 73 -6.27 -1.94 14.89
CA ALA A 73 -6.11 -3.30 15.42
C ALA A 73 -4.85 -3.96 14.84
N PHE A 74 -4.59 -3.80 13.56
CA PHE A 74 -3.35 -4.27 12.92
C PHE A 74 -2.12 -3.67 13.60
N LEU A 75 -2.04 -2.34 13.78
CA LEU A 75 -0.91 -1.68 14.44
C LEU A 75 -0.71 -2.11 15.90
N ARG A 76 -1.79 -2.49 16.61
CA ARG A 76 -1.72 -2.99 17.99
C ARG A 76 -1.23 -4.44 18.08
N THR A 77 -1.43 -5.24 17.04
CA THR A 77 -1.21 -6.68 17.08
C THR A 77 0.02 -7.14 16.26
N ILE A 78 0.52 -6.29 15.39
CA ILE A 78 1.71 -6.58 14.57
C ILE A 78 2.92 -6.90 15.44
N GLN A 79 3.74 -7.88 15.03
CA GLN A 79 4.89 -8.37 15.80
C GLN A 79 6.24 -8.01 15.16
N ILE A 80 6.25 -6.98 14.30
CA ILE A 80 7.46 -6.45 13.66
C ILE A 80 7.59 -4.97 13.99
N PRO A 81 8.79 -4.38 13.91
CA PRO A 81 8.98 -2.94 14.17
C PRO A 81 8.09 -2.07 13.30
N VAL A 82 7.40 -1.11 13.92
CA VAL A 82 6.59 -0.09 13.27
C VAL A 82 7.27 1.26 13.44
N TYR A 83 7.90 1.76 12.39
CA TYR A 83 8.54 3.07 12.41
C TYR A 83 7.48 4.16 12.31
N MET A 84 7.49 5.06 13.29
CA MET A 84 6.54 6.16 13.45
C MET A 84 7.28 7.45 13.79
N THR A 85 6.59 8.58 13.76
CA THR A 85 7.17 9.88 14.12
C THR A 85 7.62 9.95 15.60
N GLN A 86 6.99 9.17 16.46
CA GLN A 86 7.36 8.99 17.87
C GLN A 86 6.91 7.58 18.33
N VAL A 87 7.32 7.20 19.53
CA VAL A 87 6.80 5.98 20.18
C VAL A 87 5.42 6.27 20.73
N TYR A 88 4.48 5.32 20.52
CA TYR A 88 3.11 5.39 21.02
C TYR A 88 2.81 4.19 21.91
N ASP A 89 2.47 4.39 23.17
CA ASP A 89 2.18 3.32 24.14
C ASP A 89 1.09 2.35 23.67
N GLN A 90 0.13 2.84 22.88
CA GLN A 90 -0.95 2.02 22.31
C GLN A 90 -0.52 1.11 21.16
N PHE A 91 0.70 1.28 20.64
CA PHE A 91 1.29 0.45 19.56
C PHE A 91 2.59 -0.17 20.07
N PRO A 92 2.55 -1.38 20.64
CA PRO A 92 3.69 -1.98 21.36
C PRO A 92 4.96 -2.13 20.53
N MET A 93 4.85 -2.24 19.22
CA MET A 93 5.98 -2.37 18.30
C MET A 93 6.42 -1.05 17.67
N SER A 94 5.88 0.10 18.14
CA SER A 94 6.25 1.41 17.62
C SER A 94 7.71 1.74 17.95
N VAL A 95 8.42 2.24 16.95
CA VAL A 95 9.81 2.69 17.02
C VAL A 95 9.85 4.12 16.46
N ARG A 96 10.50 5.02 17.18
CA ARG A 96 10.68 6.36 16.65
C ARG A 96 11.63 6.34 15.45
N TYR A 97 11.19 6.92 14.34
CA TYR A 97 12.05 7.11 13.17
C TYR A 97 13.22 8.04 13.52
N PRO A 98 14.48 7.73 13.15
CA PRO A 98 15.65 8.52 13.48
C PRO A 98 15.79 9.76 12.55
N ILE A 99 14.85 10.70 12.66
CA ILE A 99 14.73 11.83 11.72
C ILE A 99 15.98 12.72 11.72
N GLU A 100 16.59 12.94 12.86
CA GLU A 100 17.78 13.80 12.98
C GLU A 100 18.97 13.21 12.23
N ASP A 101 19.17 11.88 12.34
CA ASP A 101 20.21 11.17 11.61
C ASP A 101 19.91 11.09 10.12
N ALA A 102 18.63 10.94 9.76
CA ALA A 102 18.20 10.92 8.37
C ALA A 102 18.43 12.27 7.69
N ILE A 103 18.10 13.39 8.34
CA ILE A 103 18.40 14.75 7.85
C ILE A 103 19.91 14.93 7.69
N LYS A 104 20.70 14.51 8.69
CA LYS A 104 22.16 14.58 8.63
C LYS A 104 22.72 13.73 7.49
N TYR A 105 22.21 12.51 7.30
CA TYR A 105 22.63 11.63 6.22
C TYR A 105 22.30 12.20 4.84
N LEU A 106 21.09 12.74 4.69
CA LEU A 106 20.61 13.34 3.45
C LEU A 106 21.30 14.69 3.17
N GLY A 107 21.74 15.41 4.22
CA GLY A 107 22.27 16.76 4.15
C GLY A 107 21.19 17.83 3.95
N ARG A 108 19.90 17.45 4.11
CA ARG A 108 18.75 18.32 3.87
C ARG A 108 17.52 17.78 4.59
N ASP A 109 16.72 18.68 5.16
CA ASP A 109 15.38 18.38 5.65
C ASP A 109 14.37 18.49 4.49
N TYR A 110 14.18 17.37 3.77
CA TYR A 110 13.28 17.32 2.62
C TYR A 110 12.65 15.93 2.51
N PHE A 111 11.55 15.73 3.25
CA PHE A 111 10.78 14.49 3.29
C PHE A 111 9.30 14.80 3.09
N MET A 112 8.69 14.26 2.03
CA MET A 112 7.31 14.55 1.65
C MET A 112 6.43 13.31 1.54
N SER A 113 6.98 12.10 1.77
CA SER A 113 6.22 10.85 1.66
C SER A 113 6.84 9.72 2.47
N SER A 114 6.02 8.77 2.94
CA SER A 114 6.51 7.60 3.66
C SER A 114 7.57 6.80 2.89
N PRO A 115 7.46 6.55 1.58
CA PRO A 115 8.54 5.89 0.83
C PRO A 115 9.89 6.62 0.87
N ALA A 116 9.87 7.95 0.97
CA ALA A 116 11.08 8.74 1.07
C ALA A 116 11.82 8.47 2.40
N PHE A 117 11.10 8.46 3.51
CA PHE A 117 11.65 8.07 4.82
C PHE A 117 12.24 6.67 4.80
N MET A 118 11.51 5.72 4.19
CA MET A 118 11.93 4.32 4.09
C MET A 118 13.21 4.17 3.29
N ALA A 119 13.32 4.81 2.13
CA ALA A 119 14.50 4.73 1.27
C ALA A 119 15.74 5.32 1.95
N VAL A 120 15.60 6.44 2.66
CA VAL A 120 16.72 7.05 3.40
C VAL A 120 17.15 6.15 4.56
N LEU A 121 16.22 5.58 5.33
CA LEU A 121 16.55 4.66 6.41
C LEU A 121 17.29 3.42 5.88
N ALA A 122 16.82 2.85 4.78
CA ALA A 122 17.48 1.70 4.15
C ALA A 122 18.94 2.02 3.78
N ALA A 123 19.18 3.16 3.16
CA ALA A 123 20.53 3.58 2.81
C ALA A 123 21.41 3.84 4.04
N MET A 124 20.87 4.43 5.11
CA MET A 124 21.57 4.64 6.38
C MET A 124 21.99 3.33 7.04
N GLU A 125 21.16 2.29 6.92
CA GLU A 125 21.44 0.95 7.47
C GLU A 125 22.31 0.08 6.56
N GLY A 126 22.77 0.63 5.43
CA GLY A 126 23.74 -0.02 4.55
C GLY A 126 23.13 -1.01 3.55
N PHE A 127 21.83 -0.90 3.25
CA PHE A 127 21.26 -1.62 2.13
C PHE A 127 21.89 -1.15 0.82
N GLU A 128 22.35 -2.10 0.02
CA GLU A 128 23.04 -1.83 -1.26
C GLU A 128 22.04 -1.67 -2.42
N GLU A 129 20.90 -2.36 -2.32
CA GLU A 129 19.84 -2.31 -3.32
C GLU A 129 18.49 -1.98 -2.66
N ILE A 130 17.80 -0.99 -3.21
CA ILE A 130 16.45 -0.57 -2.80
C ILE A 130 15.51 -0.77 -3.98
N HIS A 131 14.50 -1.62 -3.80
CA HIS A 131 13.50 -1.92 -4.84
C HIS A 131 12.17 -1.29 -4.47
N LEU A 132 11.58 -0.51 -5.38
CA LEU A 132 10.35 0.27 -5.15
C LEU A 132 9.16 -0.40 -5.85
N TYR A 133 8.25 -1.01 -5.10
CA TYR A 133 7.05 -1.64 -5.63
C TYR A 133 5.78 -0.97 -5.11
N GLY A 134 4.74 -0.89 -5.93
CA GLY A 134 3.49 -0.26 -5.52
C GLY A 134 3.60 1.26 -5.25
N ILE A 135 4.68 1.90 -5.69
CA ILE A 135 4.93 3.34 -5.52
C ILE A 135 4.83 3.99 -6.90
N ASN A 136 3.77 4.77 -7.09
CA ASN A 136 3.45 5.31 -8.41
C ASN A 136 3.24 6.83 -8.43
N LEU A 137 3.10 7.52 -7.34
CA LEU A 137 3.02 9.00 -7.15
C LEU A 137 2.58 9.80 -8.40
N ALA A 138 1.50 9.35 -9.08
CA ALA A 138 1.14 9.83 -10.41
C ALA A 138 -0.16 10.64 -10.47
N ILE A 139 -1.05 10.52 -9.49
CA ILE A 139 -2.40 11.08 -9.54
C ILE A 139 -2.78 11.60 -8.14
N GLY A 140 -3.15 12.87 -8.05
CA GLY A 140 -3.57 13.55 -6.82
C GLY A 140 -2.71 14.78 -6.53
N ASP A 141 -3.28 15.73 -5.80
CA ASP A 141 -2.63 17.00 -5.49
C ASP A 141 -1.40 16.79 -4.57
N GLU A 142 -1.44 15.79 -3.69
CA GLU A 142 -0.32 15.42 -2.81
C GLU A 142 0.90 14.97 -3.61
N TYR A 143 0.70 14.24 -4.70
CA TYR A 143 1.77 13.72 -5.53
C TYR A 143 2.57 14.78 -6.28
N PHE A 144 2.04 16.01 -6.35
CA PHE A 144 2.79 17.15 -6.90
C PHE A 144 4.08 17.43 -6.10
N TYR A 145 4.04 17.25 -4.78
CA TYR A 145 5.20 17.43 -3.90
C TYR A 145 5.95 16.13 -3.63
N GLU A 146 5.26 15.02 -3.53
CA GLU A 146 5.82 13.71 -3.17
C GLU A 146 6.70 13.15 -4.27
N LYS A 147 6.27 13.24 -5.53
CA LYS A 147 7.04 12.71 -6.65
C LYS A 147 8.39 13.40 -6.84
N PRO A 148 8.49 14.74 -6.92
CA PRO A 148 9.79 15.43 -7.00
C PRO A 148 10.69 15.12 -5.81
N ASN A 149 10.13 15.01 -4.61
CA ASN A 149 10.86 14.62 -3.41
C ASN A 149 11.45 13.22 -3.55
N MET A 150 10.64 12.23 -3.93
CA MET A 150 11.11 10.85 -4.11
C MET A 150 12.16 10.74 -5.21
N GLU A 151 11.97 11.42 -6.34
CA GLU A 151 12.94 11.44 -7.45
C GLU A 151 14.26 12.11 -7.05
N PHE A 152 14.21 13.18 -6.25
CA PHE A 152 15.41 13.81 -5.65
C PHE A 152 16.15 12.82 -4.74
N ILE A 153 15.43 12.12 -3.85
CA ILE A 153 16.02 11.15 -2.93
C ILE A 153 16.65 9.99 -3.70
N ILE A 154 15.97 9.45 -4.70
CA ILE A 154 16.53 8.40 -5.55
C ILE A 154 17.86 8.84 -6.16
N GLY A 155 17.90 10.00 -6.81
CA GLY A 155 19.12 10.50 -7.43
C GLY A 155 20.25 10.74 -6.42
N LEU A 156 19.93 11.19 -5.21
CA LEU A 156 20.92 11.40 -4.16
C LEU A 156 21.47 10.06 -3.61
N LEU A 157 20.62 9.06 -3.44
CA LEU A 157 21.02 7.73 -2.97
C LEU A 157 21.87 7.02 -4.02
N GLU A 158 21.51 7.11 -5.31
CA GLU A 158 22.33 6.60 -6.41
C GLU A 158 23.68 7.30 -6.47
N GLY A 159 23.73 8.61 -6.25
CA GLY A 159 24.98 9.39 -6.12
C GLY A 159 25.84 8.97 -4.93
N LYS A 160 25.25 8.35 -3.90
CA LYS A 160 25.94 7.75 -2.74
C LYS A 160 26.32 6.27 -2.96
N GLY A 161 26.04 5.69 -4.13
CA GLY A 161 26.39 4.32 -4.48
C GLY A 161 25.33 3.26 -4.17
N VAL A 162 24.13 3.67 -3.74
CA VAL A 162 23.00 2.74 -3.55
C VAL A 162 22.32 2.50 -4.90
N THR A 163 22.04 1.25 -5.24
CA THR A 163 21.27 0.92 -6.45
C THR A 163 19.77 0.99 -6.17
N VAL A 164 19.04 1.84 -6.93
CA VAL A 164 17.58 1.95 -6.76
C VAL A 164 16.87 1.33 -7.96
N HIS A 165 16.10 0.28 -7.72
CA HIS A 165 15.33 -0.42 -8.75
C HIS A 165 13.89 0.08 -8.81
N ILE A 166 13.51 0.62 -9.96
CA ILE A 166 12.18 1.16 -10.23
C ILE A 166 11.54 0.33 -11.35
N PRO A 167 10.42 -0.39 -11.09
CA PRO A 167 9.74 -1.14 -12.13
C PRO A 167 9.33 -0.25 -13.31
N HIS A 168 9.38 -0.79 -14.51
CA HIS A 168 9.05 -0.04 -15.73
C HIS A 168 7.63 0.57 -15.69
N ALA A 169 6.68 -0.09 -15.01
CA ALA A 169 5.30 0.39 -14.88
C ALA A 169 5.11 1.50 -13.83
N SER A 170 6.11 1.81 -12.97
CA SER A 170 6.05 2.95 -12.05
C SER A 170 6.12 4.27 -12.82
N SER A 171 5.58 5.36 -12.25
CA SER A 171 5.68 6.71 -12.82
C SER A 171 6.95 7.47 -12.43
N LEU A 172 7.74 6.93 -11.49
CA LEU A 172 8.98 7.55 -11.02
C LEU A 172 10.04 7.54 -12.12
N LEU A 173 10.81 8.64 -12.24
CA LEU A 173 11.88 8.85 -13.20
C LEU A 173 11.50 8.51 -14.65
N LYS A 174 10.23 8.71 -15.02
CA LYS A 174 9.78 8.46 -16.39
C LYS A 174 10.23 9.57 -17.33
N GLN A 175 11.12 9.18 -18.19
CA GLN A 175 11.54 10.01 -19.30
C GLN A 175 10.63 9.73 -20.50
N TYR A 176 9.85 10.74 -20.88
CA TYR A 176 9.04 10.63 -22.09
C TYR A 176 9.92 10.66 -23.34
N ARG A 177 10.88 11.60 -23.37
CA ARG A 177 11.86 11.77 -24.45
C ARG A 177 13.10 12.51 -23.94
N ARG A 178 14.21 12.36 -24.63
CA ARG A 178 15.43 13.10 -24.32
C ARG A 178 15.33 14.51 -24.93
N TYR A 179 15.28 15.54 -24.07
CA TYR A 179 15.19 16.94 -24.51
C TYR A 179 16.27 17.30 -25.52
N GLY A 180 15.88 17.95 -26.62
CA GLY A 180 16.78 18.41 -27.67
C GLY A 180 17.28 17.34 -28.66
N TYR A 181 16.97 16.05 -28.44
CA TYR A 181 17.40 14.94 -29.31
C TYR A 181 16.23 14.29 -30.06
N PHE A 182 15.14 15.03 -30.27
CA PHE A 182 13.98 14.54 -31.02
C PHE A 182 13.73 15.38 -32.26
N VAL A 183 13.64 14.70 -33.39
CA VAL A 183 12.84 15.18 -34.50
C VAL A 183 11.38 14.91 -34.15
N ASP A 184 10.56 15.97 -34.23
CA ASP A 184 9.14 15.97 -33.86
C ASP A 184 8.36 14.73 -34.29
N ALA A 185 8.21 13.78 -33.38
CA ALA A 185 7.08 12.90 -33.43
C ALA A 185 6.10 13.38 -32.35
N ARG A 186 5.03 14.02 -32.73
CA ARG A 186 3.89 14.35 -31.85
C ARG A 186 3.56 13.14 -30.98
N PRO A 187 3.09 13.32 -29.72
CA PRO A 187 2.64 12.20 -28.92
C PRO A 187 1.76 11.33 -29.80
N SER A 188 2.23 10.12 -30.04
CA SER A 188 1.56 9.24 -31.00
C SER A 188 0.10 9.11 -30.58
N GLN A 189 -0.80 9.11 -31.55
CA GLN A 189 -2.22 8.77 -31.30
C GLN A 189 -2.33 7.49 -30.44
N ASN A 190 -1.34 6.62 -30.51
CA ASN A 190 -1.20 5.41 -29.72
C ASN A 190 -1.17 5.65 -28.20
N LEU A 191 -0.48 6.69 -27.68
CA LEU A 191 -0.45 6.96 -26.24
C LEU A 191 -1.81 7.44 -25.76
N LYS A 192 -2.44 8.36 -26.50
CA LYS A 192 -3.79 8.85 -26.19
C LYS A 192 -4.79 7.68 -26.20
N THR A 193 -4.73 6.83 -27.21
CA THR A 193 -5.59 5.64 -27.35
C THR A 193 -5.35 4.66 -26.19
N LEU A 194 -4.10 4.43 -25.82
CA LEU A 194 -3.73 3.56 -24.69
C LEU A 194 -4.24 4.11 -23.37
N LEU A 195 -4.10 5.42 -23.13
CA LEU A 195 -4.61 6.07 -21.93
C LEU A 195 -6.15 6.08 -21.90
N GLN A 196 -6.80 6.30 -23.03
CA GLN A 196 -8.25 6.20 -23.15
C GLN A 196 -8.75 4.78 -22.87
N ALA A 197 -8.08 3.76 -23.39
CA ALA A 197 -8.41 2.37 -23.11
C ALA A 197 -8.28 2.05 -21.60
N ARG A 198 -7.23 2.55 -20.93
CA ARG A 198 -7.09 2.39 -19.47
C ARG A 198 -8.18 3.10 -18.68
N VAL A 199 -8.56 4.31 -19.09
CA VAL A 199 -9.68 5.03 -18.46
C VAL A 199 -10.96 4.22 -18.59
N THR A 200 -11.24 3.66 -19.76
CA THR A 200 -12.42 2.82 -20.01
C THR A 200 -12.39 1.55 -19.15
N GLU A 201 -11.23 0.90 -19.05
CA GLU A 201 -11.04 -0.27 -18.18
C GLU A 201 -11.34 0.06 -16.70
N TYR A 202 -10.77 1.16 -16.19
CA TYR A 202 -11.00 1.57 -14.81
C TYR A 202 -12.45 1.96 -14.54
N ARG A 203 -13.12 2.63 -15.49
CA ARG A 203 -14.56 2.91 -15.38
C ARG A 203 -15.36 1.62 -15.25
N GLY A 204 -15.10 0.63 -16.10
CA GLY A 204 -15.77 -0.66 -16.01
C GLY A 204 -15.48 -1.41 -14.70
N ARG A 205 -14.29 -1.23 -14.12
CA ARG A 205 -13.98 -1.79 -12.78
C ARG A 205 -14.77 -1.09 -11.68
N ILE A 206 -14.89 0.23 -11.74
CA ILE A 206 -15.68 1.03 -10.80
C ILE A 206 -17.15 0.62 -10.86
N GLU A 207 -17.73 0.51 -12.05
CA GLU A 207 -19.13 0.10 -12.25
C GLU A 207 -19.40 -1.30 -11.66
N ARG A 208 -18.50 -2.27 -11.90
CA ARG A 208 -18.62 -3.61 -11.31
C ARG A 208 -18.54 -3.57 -9.77
N ALA A 209 -17.57 -2.84 -9.23
CA ALA A 209 -17.42 -2.70 -7.79
C ALA A 209 -18.64 -2.02 -7.14
N GLN A 210 -19.23 -1.02 -7.80
CA GLN A 210 -20.46 -0.39 -7.35
C GLN A 210 -21.64 -1.36 -7.38
N ALA A 211 -21.77 -2.17 -8.42
CA ALA A 211 -22.82 -3.18 -8.51
C ALA A 211 -22.69 -4.24 -7.40
N GLU A 212 -21.47 -4.72 -7.15
CA GLU A 212 -21.18 -5.66 -6.05
C GLU A 212 -21.50 -5.03 -4.69
N PHE A 213 -21.12 -3.77 -4.48
CA PHE A 213 -21.43 -3.03 -3.27
C PHE A 213 -22.94 -2.92 -3.05
N HIS A 214 -23.72 -2.56 -4.07
CA HIS A 214 -25.18 -2.47 -3.96
C HIS A 214 -25.83 -3.82 -3.68
N THR A 215 -25.33 -4.89 -4.28
CA THR A 215 -25.79 -6.25 -4.02
C THR A 215 -25.53 -6.65 -2.56
N ALA A 216 -24.30 -6.44 -2.10
CA ALA A 216 -23.93 -6.72 -0.71
C ALA A 216 -24.74 -5.88 0.29
N LEU A 217 -24.96 -4.59 -0.01
CA LEU A 217 -25.77 -3.70 0.82
C LEU A 217 -27.22 -4.17 0.88
N GLY A 218 -27.77 -4.67 -0.23
CA GLY A 218 -29.11 -5.26 -0.27
C GLY A 218 -29.20 -6.49 0.62
N SER A 219 -28.26 -7.42 0.49
CA SER A 219 -28.20 -8.64 1.33
C SER A 219 -28.00 -8.33 2.81
N MET A 220 -27.21 -7.32 3.13
CA MET A 220 -27.02 -6.87 4.51
C MET A 220 -28.34 -6.35 5.11
N ARG A 221 -29.06 -5.50 4.39
CA ARG A 221 -30.37 -4.97 4.83
C ARG A 221 -31.43 -6.05 4.99
N GLU A 222 -31.42 -7.06 4.12
CA GLU A 222 -32.29 -8.22 4.23
C GLU A 222 -31.98 -9.00 5.51
N ALA A 223 -30.70 -9.27 5.78
CA ALA A 223 -30.26 -9.95 6.99
C ALA A 223 -30.61 -9.14 8.26
N GLU A 224 -30.40 -7.83 8.26
CA GLU A 224 -30.80 -6.94 9.36
C GLU A 224 -32.33 -6.99 9.62
N GLY A 225 -33.11 -7.00 8.53
CA GLY A 225 -34.57 -7.16 8.63
C GLY A 225 -34.99 -8.50 9.26
N LEU A 226 -34.30 -9.59 8.85
CA LEU A 226 -34.54 -10.92 9.44
C LEU A 226 -34.15 -10.99 10.93
N ILE A 227 -33.07 -10.31 11.32
CA ILE A 227 -32.67 -10.21 12.74
C ILE A 227 -33.78 -9.51 13.55
N GLN A 228 -34.31 -8.39 13.07
CA GLN A 228 -35.41 -7.67 13.74
C GLN A 228 -36.65 -8.54 13.88
N VAL A 229 -36.96 -9.35 12.85
CA VAL A 229 -38.08 -10.30 12.93
C VAL A 229 -37.81 -11.38 13.99
N ALA A 230 -36.60 -11.94 14.01
CA ALA A 230 -36.21 -12.96 14.98
C ALA A 230 -36.25 -12.43 16.43
N GLU A 231 -35.75 -11.22 16.66
CA GLU A 231 -35.85 -10.53 17.97
C GLU A 231 -37.31 -10.29 18.39
N GLY A 232 -38.16 -9.93 17.42
CA GLY A 232 -39.62 -9.80 17.68
C GLY A 232 -40.30 -11.12 18.10
N ILE A 233 -39.83 -12.26 17.56
CA ILE A 233 -40.33 -13.59 17.95
C ILE A 233 -39.91 -13.93 19.39
N ASP A 234 -38.65 -13.67 19.76
CA ASP A 234 -38.13 -13.89 21.12
C ASP A 234 -38.88 -13.07 22.19
N HIS A 235 -39.50 -11.95 21.79
CA HIS A 235 -40.33 -11.12 22.65
C HIS A 235 -41.84 -11.49 22.65
N GLY A 236 -42.20 -12.63 22.06
CA GLY A 236 -43.54 -13.21 22.15
C GLY A 236 -44.57 -12.65 21.16
N ALA A 237 -44.16 -12.11 20.06
CA ALA A 237 -45.07 -11.79 18.95
C ALA A 237 -45.40 -13.06 18.17
N ASP A 238 -46.64 -13.49 18.16
CA ASP A 238 -47.15 -14.62 17.36
C ASP A 238 -47.00 -14.28 15.86
N ILE A 239 -46.03 -14.92 15.20
CA ILE A 239 -45.91 -14.84 13.75
C ILE A 239 -46.92 -15.78 13.13
N VAL A 240 -47.96 -15.23 12.55
CA VAL A 240 -48.87 -15.96 11.65
C VAL A 240 -48.17 -16.17 10.32
N LEU A 241 -47.63 -17.37 10.11
CA LEU A 241 -47.09 -17.74 8.80
C LEU A 241 -48.26 -17.82 7.80
N MET A 242 -48.28 -16.91 6.84
CA MET A 242 -49.19 -17.02 5.69
C MET A 242 -48.83 -18.27 4.87
N PRO A 243 -49.80 -19.08 4.45
CA PRO A 243 -49.54 -20.25 3.63
C PRO A 243 -48.95 -19.81 2.27
N VAL A 244 -47.88 -20.46 1.86
CA VAL A 244 -47.28 -20.28 0.52
C VAL A 244 -48.33 -20.64 -0.51
N ILE A 245 -48.82 -19.69 -1.27
CA ILE A 245 -49.70 -19.90 -2.40
C ILE A 245 -48.83 -20.49 -3.51
N SER A 246 -49.01 -21.79 -3.78
CA SER A 246 -48.37 -22.44 -4.92
C SER A 246 -48.86 -21.81 -6.25
N PRO A 247 -48.00 -21.55 -7.23
CA PRO A 247 -48.44 -21.02 -8.51
C PRO A 247 -49.35 -22.01 -9.22
N PRO A 248 -50.34 -21.53 -10.00
CA PRO A 248 -51.28 -22.41 -10.71
C PRO A 248 -50.53 -23.24 -11.74
N THR A 249 -50.75 -24.56 -11.70
CA THR A 249 -50.29 -25.48 -12.73
C THR A 249 -51.05 -25.18 -14.01
N SER A 250 -50.32 -24.73 -15.05
CA SER A 250 -50.87 -24.57 -16.40
C SER A 250 -51.17 -25.94 -17.01
N SER A 251 -52.44 -26.16 -17.29
CA SER A 251 -52.92 -27.21 -18.20
C SER A 251 -52.77 -26.82 -19.64
#